data_9780e24549014ccd6c15392d6b11d679
#
_entry.id   9780e24549014ccd6c15392d6b11d679
#
_cell.length_a   1.000
_cell.length_b   1.000
_cell.length_c   1.000
_cell.angle_alpha   90.00
_cell.angle_beta   90.00
_cell.angle_gamma   90.00
#
_symmetry.space_group_name_H-M   'P 1'
#
loop_
_entity.id
_entity.type
_entity.pdbx_description
1 polymer ?
#
loop_
_entity_poly.entity_id
_entity_poly.type
_entity_poly.pdbx_seq_one_letter_code
_entity_poly.pdbx_strand_id
1 'polypeptide(L)'
;MSPYDGQTPSRHGSPPYGAATATDASYATILDAATAGEEDKPARGTVDAYREHLQRIFVLDPIPAWVPTFNALKRLTLAPKHHLVDPAIAARLVGVGKAGILQGEGTRVAASTGTWFGALFESLSAQSVRVYAEANNATVGHLHLRTKNTDREIDLIVEGSERQVVAIEVKLAATVSDHDVRHLHWLRDQIGPRLADHLIITTGEFAYRRPDGIAVVPLALLGP
;
A
#
# COMPACT_ATOMS: atom_id res chain seq x y z
N MET A 1 0.03 51.09 -13.01
CA MET A 1 1.21 50.34 -13.40
C MET A 1 1.38 49.20 -12.36
N SER A 2 0.87 48.04 -12.66
CA SER A 2 0.90 46.87 -11.78
C SER A 2 1.93 45.88 -12.35
N PRO A 3 2.91 45.41 -11.56
CA PRO A 3 3.85 44.41 -11.99
C PRO A 3 3.44 43.04 -11.41
N TYR A 4 2.38 42.47 -11.94
CA TYR A 4 2.13 41.02 -11.79
C TYR A 4 2.13 40.43 -13.20
N ASP A 5 3.31 40.19 -13.69
CA ASP A 5 3.51 39.35 -14.86
C ASP A 5 3.21 37.88 -14.46
N GLY A 6 2.06 37.40 -14.93
CA GLY A 6 1.56 36.07 -14.67
C GLY A 6 2.39 35.02 -15.40
N GLN A 7 3.54 34.67 -14.87
CA GLN A 7 4.17 33.42 -15.20
C GLN A 7 3.45 32.31 -14.43
N THR A 8 2.51 31.65 -15.10
CA THR A 8 2.02 30.34 -14.70
C THR A 8 3.23 29.40 -14.55
N PRO A 9 3.47 28.80 -13.39
CA PRO A 9 4.53 27.82 -13.28
C PRO A 9 4.25 26.70 -14.27
N SER A 10 5.20 26.46 -15.18
CA SER A 10 5.19 25.36 -16.10
C SER A 10 4.90 24.07 -15.33
N ARG A 11 3.88 23.33 -15.77
CA ARG A 11 3.52 22.00 -15.26
C ARG A 11 4.62 21.01 -15.64
N HIS A 12 5.78 21.09 -15.01
CA HIS A 12 6.82 20.09 -15.12
C HIS A 12 6.75 19.18 -13.90
N GLY A 13 6.41 17.91 -14.16
CA GLY A 13 6.54 16.81 -13.25
C GLY A 13 5.46 16.73 -12.17
N SER A 14 4.44 15.91 -12.41
CA SER A 14 3.59 15.42 -11.31
C SER A 14 4.50 14.75 -10.27
N PRO A 15 4.38 15.09 -8.97
CA PRO A 15 5.28 14.51 -7.98
C PRO A 15 5.14 12.99 -7.97
N PRO A 16 6.25 12.25 -8.01
CA PRO A 16 6.30 10.80 -8.17
C PRO A 16 5.68 10.04 -7.01
N TYR A 17 5.51 10.69 -5.86
CA TYR A 17 4.90 10.10 -4.69
C TYR A 17 3.42 9.70 -4.89
N GLY A 18 2.67 10.41 -5.73
CA GLY A 18 1.30 10.04 -6.07
C GLY A 18 1.23 8.74 -6.88
N ALA A 19 2.23 8.51 -7.73
CA ALA A 19 2.35 7.28 -8.52
C ALA A 19 2.91 6.10 -7.71
N ALA A 20 3.58 6.36 -6.59
CA ALA A 20 4.23 5.36 -5.75
C ALA A 20 3.30 4.81 -4.64
N THR A 21 2.01 5.06 -4.71
CA THR A 21 1.06 4.52 -3.73
C THR A 21 0.97 2.99 -3.84
N ALA A 22 0.84 2.30 -2.71
CA ALA A 22 0.84 0.84 -2.60
C ALA A 22 2.08 0.16 -3.23
N THR A 23 3.28 0.74 -3.07
CA THR A 23 4.54 0.15 -3.54
C THR A 23 5.54 -0.03 -2.41
N ASP A 24 6.33 -1.09 -2.48
CA ASP A 24 7.47 -1.38 -1.62
C ASP A 24 8.81 -0.93 -2.21
N ALA A 25 8.77 -0.13 -3.29
CA ALA A 25 9.97 0.43 -3.89
C ALA A 25 10.79 1.22 -2.86
N SER A 26 12.12 1.10 -2.91
CA SER A 26 12.97 1.88 -2.04
C SER A 26 12.83 3.38 -2.32
N TYR A 27 13.05 4.23 -1.33
CA TYR A 27 13.04 5.69 -1.53
C TYR A 27 14.04 6.14 -2.60
N ALA A 28 15.17 5.46 -2.75
CA ALA A 28 16.12 5.72 -3.84
C ALA A 28 15.49 5.44 -5.21
N THR A 29 14.78 4.32 -5.35
CA THR A 29 14.07 3.96 -6.58
C THR A 29 12.99 4.99 -6.93
N ILE A 30 12.23 5.44 -5.93
CA ILE A 30 11.20 6.46 -6.10
C ILE A 30 11.84 7.79 -6.51
N LEU A 31 12.93 8.18 -5.88
CA LEU A 31 13.67 9.40 -6.23
C LEU A 31 14.23 9.33 -7.66
N ASP A 32 14.86 8.22 -8.02
CA ASP A 32 15.42 8.03 -9.36
C ASP A 32 14.33 8.09 -10.45
N ALA A 33 13.18 7.49 -10.18
CA ALA A 33 12.03 7.58 -11.08
C ALA A 33 11.49 9.02 -11.19
N ALA A 34 11.53 9.75 -10.07
CA ALA A 34 11.08 11.14 -9.96
C ALA A 34 11.92 12.14 -10.73
N THR A 35 13.21 11.90 -10.74
CA THR A 35 14.22 12.81 -11.32
C THR A 35 14.82 12.25 -12.62
N ALA A 36 14.13 11.30 -13.23
CA ALA A 36 14.55 10.73 -14.51
C ALA A 36 14.60 11.83 -15.60
N GLY A 37 15.80 12.12 -16.09
CA GLY A 37 16.04 13.16 -17.11
C GLY A 37 16.32 14.57 -16.55
N GLU A 38 16.41 14.74 -15.22
CA GLU A 38 16.86 15.99 -14.61
C GLU A 38 18.40 15.96 -14.42
N GLU A 39 19.06 17.07 -14.76
CA GLU A 39 20.50 17.23 -14.59
C GLU A 39 20.90 17.37 -13.10
N ASP A 40 20.01 17.86 -12.26
CA ASP A 40 20.28 18.19 -10.86
C ASP A 40 19.35 17.38 -9.94
N LYS A 41 19.84 16.23 -9.48
CA LYS A 41 19.12 15.38 -8.50
C LYS A 41 19.27 15.96 -7.09
N PRO A 42 18.18 16.12 -6.33
CA PRO A 42 18.29 16.56 -4.95
C PRO A 42 19.13 15.58 -4.12
N ALA A 43 19.93 16.11 -3.19
CA ALA A 43 20.71 15.29 -2.27
C ALA A 43 19.79 14.38 -1.44
N ARG A 44 20.20 13.15 -1.21
CA ARG A 44 19.42 12.16 -0.44
C ARG A 44 18.92 12.70 0.91
N GLY A 45 19.79 13.43 1.64
CA GLY A 45 19.43 14.05 2.92
C GLY A 45 18.30 15.06 2.81
N THR A 46 18.23 15.82 1.71
CA THR A 46 17.12 16.75 1.43
C THR A 46 15.82 16.00 1.23
N VAL A 47 15.84 14.92 0.46
CA VAL A 47 14.65 14.09 0.21
C VAL A 47 14.16 13.41 1.50
N ASP A 48 15.09 12.92 2.32
CA ASP A 48 14.77 12.30 3.62
C ASP A 48 14.11 13.33 4.56
N ALA A 49 14.60 14.56 4.60
CA ALA A 49 13.99 15.64 5.39
C ALA A 49 12.57 15.98 4.91
N TYR A 50 12.33 16.09 3.59
CA TYR A 50 11.00 16.31 3.05
C TYR A 50 10.04 15.16 3.38
N ARG A 51 10.51 13.92 3.26
CA ARG A 51 9.72 12.74 3.63
C ARG A 51 9.30 12.79 5.10
N GLU A 52 10.22 13.06 6.01
CA GLU A 52 9.91 13.19 7.44
C GLU A 52 8.87 14.29 7.70
N HIS A 53 8.98 15.42 7.04
CA HIS A 53 7.98 16.49 7.15
C HIS A 53 6.61 16.02 6.65
N LEU A 54 6.54 15.33 5.50
CA LEU A 54 5.27 14.83 4.95
C LEU A 54 4.64 13.74 5.86
N GLN A 55 5.45 12.92 6.51
CA GLN A 55 4.97 11.97 7.52
C GLN A 55 4.46 12.67 8.77
N ARG A 56 5.16 13.69 9.26
CA ARG A 56 4.74 14.46 10.46
C ARG A 56 3.45 15.23 10.26
N ILE A 57 3.11 15.64 9.05
CA ILE A 57 1.84 16.29 8.72
C ILE A 57 0.80 15.31 8.16
N PHE A 58 1.04 14.00 8.32
CA PHE A 58 0.12 12.93 7.93
C PHE A 58 -0.27 12.94 6.44
N VAL A 59 0.62 13.31 5.54
CA VAL A 59 0.42 13.16 4.09
C VAL A 59 0.93 11.82 3.61
N LEU A 60 2.13 11.41 4.08
CA LEU A 60 2.68 10.08 3.86
C LEU A 60 2.36 9.18 5.06
N ASP A 61 1.85 8.00 4.78
CA ASP A 61 1.45 7.02 5.78
C ASP A 61 1.99 5.62 5.46
N PRO A 62 3.33 5.43 5.59
CA PRO A 62 3.95 4.17 5.24
C PRO A 62 3.56 3.04 6.21
N ILE A 63 3.32 1.85 5.67
CA ILE A 63 3.07 0.64 6.44
C ILE A 63 4.40 -0.07 6.65
N PRO A 64 4.84 -0.29 7.90
CA PRO A 64 6.11 -0.95 8.18
C PRO A 64 6.12 -2.41 7.71
N ALA A 65 7.29 -2.92 7.37
CA ALA A 65 7.43 -4.33 7.06
C ALA A 65 7.16 -5.19 8.31
N TRP A 66 6.46 -6.28 8.11
CA TRP A 66 6.25 -7.32 9.12
C TRP A 66 6.99 -8.61 8.71
N VAL A 67 7.51 -9.33 9.68
CA VAL A 67 8.15 -10.64 9.47
C VAL A 67 7.71 -11.61 10.57
N PRO A 68 7.58 -12.92 10.26
CA PRO A 68 7.08 -13.91 11.20
C PRO A 68 8.04 -14.23 12.38
N THR A 69 9.18 -13.56 12.45
CA THR A 69 10.21 -13.75 13.50
C THR A 69 10.09 -12.72 14.60
N PHE A 70 10.54 -13.09 15.81
CA PHE A 70 10.61 -12.19 16.97
C PHE A 70 11.75 -11.16 16.89
N ASN A 71 12.60 -11.22 15.87
CA ASN A 71 13.71 -10.28 15.73
C ASN A 71 13.21 -8.92 15.21
N ALA A 72 13.01 -7.97 16.11
CA ALA A 72 12.58 -6.61 15.78
C ALA A 72 13.57 -5.88 14.84
N LEU A 73 14.87 -6.16 14.93
CA LEU A 73 15.88 -5.55 14.07
C LEU A 73 15.71 -5.95 12.61
N LYS A 74 15.18 -7.15 12.36
CA LYS A 74 14.92 -7.62 11.00
C LYS A 74 13.81 -6.81 10.31
N ARG A 75 12.83 -6.33 11.07
CA ARG A 75 11.76 -5.44 10.55
C ARG A 75 12.33 -4.08 10.09
N LEU A 76 13.33 -3.55 10.81
CA LEU A 76 13.93 -2.25 10.51
C LEU A 76 14.80 -2.24 9.24
N THR A 77 15.21 -3.41 8.75
CA THR A 77 16.04 -3.53 7.54
C THR A 77 15.24 -3.67 6.26
N LEU A 78 13.93 -3.83 6.35
CA LEU A 78 13.03 -4.00 5.21
C LEU A 78 12.35 -2.68 4.86
N ALA A 79 12.14 -2.46 3.55
CA ALA A 79 11.43 -1.28 3.09
C ALA A 79 9.96 -1.30 3.57
N PRO A 80 9.40 -0.17 3.98
CA PRO A 80 7.97 -0.05 4.21
C PRO A 80 7.21 -0.04 2.88
N LYS A 81 5.93 -0.40 2.91
CA LYS A 81 5.02 -0.17 1.79
C LYS A 81 4.50 1.26 1.85
N HIS A 82 4.65 2.00 0.75
CA HIS A 82 4.33 3.42 0.72
C HIS A 82 2.84 3.64 0.47
N HIS A 83 2.21 4.42 1.32
CA HIS A 83 0.84 4.88 1.14
C HIS A 83 0.76 6.38 1.39
N LEU A 84 -0.20 7.03 0.75
CA LEU A 84 -0.68 8.35 1.16
C LEU A 84 -1.85 8.14 2.13
N VAL A 85 -2.01 9.08 3.06
CA VAL A 85 -3.09 9.02 4.06
C VAL A 85 -4.48 8.91 3.43
N ASP A 86 -4.66 9.47 2.23
CA ASP A 86 -5.90 9.42 1.47
C ASP A 86 -5.59 9.08 0.00
N PRO A 87 -6.13 7.98 -0.55
CA PRO A 87 -5.94 7.62 -1.95
C PRO A 87 -6.44 8.69 -2.94
N ALA A 88 -7.37 9.56 -2.54
CA ALA A 88 -7.80 10.68 -3.38
C ALA A 88 -6.70 11.71 -3.58
N ILE A 89 -5.80 11.89 -2.61
CA ILE A 89 -4.60 12.74 -2.78
C ILE A 89 -3.71 12.16 -3.87
N ALA A 90 -3.47 10.84 -3.87
CA ALA A 90 -2.69 10.18 -4.91
C ALA A 90 -3.29 10.45 -6.31
N ALA A 91 -4.60 10.27 -6.46
CA ALA A 91 -5.31 10.54 -7.71
C ALA A 91 -5.14 11.99 -8.18
N ARG A 92 -5.27 12.93 -7.28
CA ARG A 92 -5.12 14.37 -7.59
C ARG A 92 -3.69 14.74 -7.97
N LEU A 93 -2.70 14.17 -7.31
CA LEU A 93 -1.28 14.43 -7.60
C LEU A 93 -0.89 13.99 -9.02
N VAL A 94 -1.46 12.87 -9.51
CA VAL A 94 -1.21 12.42 -10.88
C VAL A 94 -2.20 12.98 -11.91
N GLY A 95 -3.08 13.89 -11.49
CA GLY A 95 -4.01 14.59 -12.38
C GLY A 95 -5.18 13.74 -12.87
N VAL A 96 -5.45 12.58 -12.23
CA VAL A 96 -6.54 11.69 -12.61
C VAL A 96 -7.78 11.98 -11.76
N GLY A 97 -8.88 12.33 -12.41
CA GLY A 97 -10.19 12.50 -11.77
C GLY A 97 -11.03 11.23 -11.78
N LYS A 98 -12.22 11.29 -11.17
CA LYS A 98 -13.16 10.13 -11.08
C LYS A 98 -13.45 9.51 -12.45
N ALA A 99 -13.71 10.31 -13.47
CA ALA A 99 -13.98 9.80 -14.82
C ALA A 99 -12.78 9.03 -15.38
N GLY A 100 -11.56 9.57 -15.23
CA GLY A 100 -10.34 8.93 -15.68
C GLY A 100 -10.07 7.61 -14.96
N ILE A 101 -10.31 7.53 -13.64
CA ILE A 101 -10.20 6.28 -12.87
C ILE A 101 -11.18 5.23 -13.42
N LEU A 102 -12.43 5.59 -13.63
CA LEU A 102 -13.46 4.68 -14.15
C LEU A 102 -13.19 4.24 -15.60
N GLN A 103 -12.51 5.06 -16.39
CA GLN A 103 -12.10 4.74 -17.76
C GLN A 103 -10.74 4.02 -17.83
N GLY A 104 -10.07 3.81 -16.71
CA GLY A 104 -8.79 3.13 -16.63
C GLY A 104 -7.58 3.99 -17.06
N GLU A 105 -7.69 5.32 -17.09
CA GLU A 105 -6.59 6.22 -17.46
C GLU A 105 -5.35 6.06 -16.59
N GLY A 106 -5.53 5.74 -15.30
CA GLY A 106 -4.44 5.49 -14.36
C GLY A 106 -3.60 4.22 -14.63
N THR A 107 -4.02 3.34 -15.53
CA THR A 107 -3.32 2.06 -15.80
C THR A 107 -1.92 2.25 -16.38
N ARG A 108 -1.63 3.40 -16.98
CA ARG A 108 -0.31 3.72 -17.55
C ARG A 108 0.74 4.12 -16.51
N VAL A 109 0.31 4.46 -15.29
CA VAL A 109 1.19 5.01 -14.25
C VAL A 109 1.85 3.91 -13.42
N ALA A 110 1.29 2.70 -13.39
CA ALA A 110 1.76 1.60 -12.56
C ALA A 110 1.89 0.28 -13.36
N ALA A 111 2.75 0.26 -14.36
CA ALA A 111 2.98 -0.93 -15.19
C ALA A 111 3.58 -2.12 -14.40
N SER A 112 4.15 -1.90 -13.22
CA SER A 112 4.84 -2.93 -12.41
C SER A 112 4.00 -3.48 -11.23
N THR A 113 2.88 -2.85 -10.88
CA THR A 113 2.11 -3.16 -9.65
C THR A 113 0.63 -3.46 -9.89
N GLY A 114 0.27 -3.89 -11.08
CA GLY A 114 -1.13 -4.05 -11.47
C GLY A 114 -1.74 -2.74 -11.98
N THR A 115 -3.07 -2.63 -11.98
CA THR A 115 -3.72 -1.37 -12.36
C THR A 115 -3.55 -0.35 -11.24
N TRP A 116 -3.27 0.90 -11.59
CA TRP A 116 -3.17 1.98 -10.59
C TRP A 116 -4.44 2.12 -9.74
N PHE A 117 -5.60 1.77 -10.30
CA PHE A 117 -6.86 1.68 -9.56
C PHE A 117 -6.82 0.60 -8.47
N GLY A 118 -6.16 -0.54 -8.74
CA GLY A 118 -5.88 -1.57 -7.73
C GLY A 118 -5.06 -1.00 -6.56
N ALA A 119 -4.03 -0.23 -6.84
CA ALA A 119 -3.21 0.42 -5.82
C ALA A 119 -3.99 1.44 -4.97
N LEU A 120 -4.92 2.20 -5.58
CA LEU A 120 -5.82 3.09 -4.84
C LEU A 120 -6.79 2.31 -3.95
N PHE A 121 -7.33 1.20 -4.44
CA PHE A 121 -8.22 0.33 -3.66
C PHE A 121 -7.47 -0.33 -2.49
N GLU A 122 -6.24 -0.76 -2.71
CA GLU A 122 -5.38 -1.26 -1.65
C GLU A 122 -5.09 -0.18 -0.59
N SER A 123 -4.77 1.05 -1.00
CA SER A 123 -4.56 2.16 -0.08
C SER A 123 -5.81 2.49 0.74
N LEU A 124 -7.00 2.45 0.14
CA LEU A 124 -8.27 2.65 0.84
C LEU A 124 -8.54 1.53 1.85
N SER A 125 -8.25 0.28 1.47
CA SER A 125 -8.37 -0.88 2.35
C SER A 125 -7.38 -0.79 3.52
N ALA A 126 -6.14 -0.41 3.24
CA ALA A 126 -5.10 -0.22 4.24
C ALA A 126 -5.49 0.86 5.26
N GLN A 127 -6.01 2.00 4.81
CA GLN A 127 -6.51 3.07 5.67
C GLN A 127 -7.61 2.56 6.61
N SER A 128 -8.61 1.85 6.07
CA SER A 128 -9.72 1.30 6.85
C SER A 128 -9.23 0.29 7.90
N VAL A 129 -8.39 -0.67 7.49
CA VAL A 129 -7.82 -1.70 8.37
C VAL A 129 -6.99 -1.07 9.48
N ARG A 130 -6.20 -0.03 9.20
CA ARG A 130 -5.40 0.67 10.21
C ARG A 130 -6.26 1.30 11.30
N VAL A 131 -7.34 1.98 10.92
CA VAL A 131 -8.28 2.59 11.88
C VAL A 131 -8.88 1.51 12.78
N TYR A 132 -9.30 0.38 12.22
CA TYR A 132 -9.89 -0.71 13.00
C TYR A 132 -8.86 -1.42 13.89
N ALA A 133 -7.64 -1.61 13.39
CA ALA A 133 -6.55 -2.20 14.15
C ALA A 133 -6.18 -1.32 15.37
N GLU A 134 -6.05 -0.02 15.15
CA GLU A 134 -5.73 0.94 16.21
C GLU A 134 -6.83 0.97 17.30
N ALA A 135 -8.11 0.96 16.90
CA ALA A 135 -9.23 0.88 17.83
C ALA A 135 -9.19 -0.41 18.68
N ASN A 136 -8.53 -1.46 18.21
CA ASN A 136 -8.36 -2.74 18.90
C ASN A 136 -6.96 -2.94 19.52
N ASN A 137 -6.16 -1.88 19.66
CA ASN A 137 -4.79 -1.94 20.18
C ASN A 137 -3.88 -2.91 19.41
N ALA A 138 -4.13 -3.07 18.10
CA ALA A 138 -3.33 -3.87 17.19
C ALA A 138 -2.47 -3.00 16.29
N THR A 139 -1.41 -3.57 15.72
CA THR A 139 -0.52 -2.91 14.78
C THR A 139 -0.68 -3.48 13.39
N VAL A 140 -0.46 -2.65 12.36
CA VAL A 140 -0.52 -3.07 10.96
C VAL A 140 0.87 -3.04 10.35
N GLY A 141 1.23 -4.10 9.65
CA GLY A 141 2.41 -4.22 8.82
C GLY A 141 2.06 -4.83 7.47
N HIS A 142 3.04 -4.94 6.58
CA HIS A 142 2.94 -5.72 5.35
C HIS A 142 4.02 -6.79 5.32
N LEU A 143 3.80 -7.87 4.58
CA LEU A 143 4.81 -8.91 4.39
C LEU A 143 5.25 -8.92 2.93
N HIS A 144 6.55 -8.74 2.70
CA HIS A 144 7.17 -9.01 1.41
C HIS A 144 8.51 -9.71 1.63
N LEU A 145 8.58 -11.00 1.26
CA LEU A 145 9.78 -11.82 1.32
C LEU A 145 10.21 -12.19 -0.09
N ARG A 146 11.26 -11.53 -0.57
CA ARG A 146 11.84 -11.82 -1.88
C ARG A 146 13.17 -12.58 -1.73
N THR A 147 13.26 -13.73 -2.36
CA THR A 147 14.49 -14.52 -2.52
C THR A 147 14.71 -14.85 -3.99
N LYS A 148 15.86 -15.47 -4.36
CA LYS A 148 16.11 -15.85 -5.77
C LYS A 148 15.01 -16.71 -6.40
N ASN A 149 14.31 -17.51 -5.59
CA ASN A 149 13.33 -18.51 -6.06
C ASN A 149 11.93 -18.32 -5.50
N THR A 150 11.72 -17.30 -4.66
CA THR A 150 10.44 -17.14 -3.95
C THR A 150 10.12 -15.66 -3.79
N ASP A 151 8.93 -15.30 -4.20
CA ASP A 151 8.32 -14.01 -3.93
C ASP A 151 7.03 -14.27 -3.16
N ARG A 152 6.95 -13.76 -1.93
CA ARG A 152 5.82 -13.91 -1.01
C ARG A 152 5.40 -12.54 -0.53
N GLU A 153 4.21 -12.17 -0.89
CA GLU A 153 3.64 -10.88 -0.51
C GLU A 153 2.28 -11.10 0.15
N ILE A 154 2.02 -10.36 1.22
CA ILE A 154 0.70 -10.21 1.82
C ILE A 154 0.54 -8.72 2.12
N ASP A 155 -0.54 -8.15 1.62
CA ASP A 155 -0.74 -6.70 1.61
C ASP A 155 -0.79 -6.12 3.02
N LEU A 156 -1.52 -6.76 3.95
CA LEU A 156 -1.65 -6.28 5.32
C LEU A 156 -1.57 -7.45 6.32
N ILE A 157 -0.82 -7.20 7.39
CA ILE A 157 -0.72 -8.08 8.55
C ILE A 157 -1.15 -7.28 9.77
N VAL A 158 -2.23 -7.67 10.41
CA VAL A 158 -2.67 -7.10 11.69
C VAL A 158 -2.15 -7.98 12.81
N GLU A 159 -1.31 -7.44 13.68
CA GLU A 159 -0.75 -8.16 14.85
C GLU A 159 -1.32 -7.57 16.14
N GLY A 160 -2.05 -8.38 16.89
CA GLY A 160 -2.62 -8.01 18.19
C GLY A 160 -1.58 -8.05 19.31
N SER A 161 -1.99 -7.60 20.50
CA SER A 161 -1.14 -7.49 21.70
C SER A 161 -0.56 -8.84 22.15
N GLU A 162 -1.31 -9.93 21.94
CA GLU A 162 -0.88 -11.30 22.26
C GLU A 162 -0.16 -11.98 21.08
N ARG A 163 0.20 -11.19 20.06
CA ARG A 163 0.90 -11.63 18.86
C ARG A 163 0.11 -12.58 17.95
N GLN A 164 -1.19 -12.71 18.16
CA GLN A 164 -2.07 -13.30 17.17
C GLN A 164 -2.10 -12.41 15.92
N VAL A 165 -2.23 -13.06 14.78
CA VAL A 165 -2.11 -12.39 13.46
C VAL A 165 -3.38 -12.61 12.66
N VAL A 166 -3.88 -11.55 12.05
CA VAL A 166 -4.82 -11.62 10.93
C VAL A 166 -4.09 -11.22 9.66
N ALA A 167 -4.12 -12.07 8.64
CA ALA A 167 -3.48 -11.85 7.36
C ALA A 167 -4.52 -11.44 6.31
N ILE A 168 -4.25 -10.38 5.57
CA ILE A 168 -5.22 -9.76 4.66
C ILE A 168 -4.57 -9.54 3.29
N GLU A 169 -5.18 -10.08 2.25
CA GLU A 169 -4.95 -9.73 0.85
C GLU A 169 -6.02 -8.76 0.38
N VAL A 170 -5.68 -7.90 -0.57
CA VAL A 170 -6.62 -6.94 -1.16
C VAL A 170 -6.72 -7.19 -2.66
N LYS A 171 -7.91 -7.37 -3.17
CA LYS A 171 -8.14 -7.62 -4.60
C LYS A 171 -9.26 -6.74 -5.15
N LEU A 172 -8.92 -5.92 -6.14
CA LEU A 172 -9.90 -5.15 -6.89
C LEU A 172 -10.66 -6.09 -7.84
N ALA A 173 -11.43 -6.99 -7.26
CA ALA A 173 -12.24 -7.99 -7.97
C ALA A 173 -13.45 -8.39 -7.12
N ALA A 174 -14.52 -8.82 -7.74
CA ALA A 174 -15.70 -9.36 -7.04
C ALA A 174 -15.55 -10.86 -6.70
N THR A 175 -14.65 -11.56 -7.38
CA THR A 175 -14.43 -13.01 -7.24
C THR A 175 -12.99 -13.30 -6.86
N VAL A 176 -12.78 -14.38 -6.10
CA VAL A 176 -11.48 -14.83 -5.59
C VAL A 176 -11.13 -16.20 -6.16
N SER A 177 -9.96 -16.33 -6.74
CA SER A 177 -9.40 -17.59 -7.25
C SER A 177 -8.46 -18.26 -6.25
N ASP A 178 -8.08 -19.51 -6.51
CA ASP A 178 -7.08 -20.23 -5.69
C ASP A 178 -5.68 -19.61 -5.78
N HIS A 179 -5.40 -18.90 -6.88
CA HIS A 179 -4.14 -18.18 -7.02
C HIS A 179 -4.05 -17.00 -6.06
N ASP A 180 -5.15 -16.32 -5.76
CA ASP A 180 -5.19 -15.15 -4.88
C ASP A 180 -4.93 -15.50 -3.42
N VAL A 181 -5.21 -16.74 -3.02
CA VAL A 181 -5.09 -17.20 -1.63
C VAL A 181 -3.76 -17.90 -1.30
N ARG A 182 -2.90 -18.14 -2.29
CA ARG A 182 -1.69 -18.96 -2.14
C ARG A 182 -0.71 -18.47 -1.06
N HIS A 183 -0.60 -17.14 -0.90
CA HIS A 183 0.31 -16.55 0.09
C HIS A 183 -0.28 -16.61 1.51
N LEU A 184 -1.61 -16.52 1.63
CA LEU A 184 -2.30 -16.71 2.90
C LEU A 184 -2.15 -18.15 3.41
N HIS A 185 -2.31 -19.15 2.53
CA HIS A 185 -2.05 -20.55 2.87
C HIS A 185 -0.60 -20.78 3.30
N TRP A 186 0.36 -20.23 2.51
CA TRP A 186 1.76 -20.33 2.88
C TRP A 186 2.03 -19.71 4.26
N LEU A 187 1.49 -18.53 4.58
CA LEU A 187 1.69 -17.90 5.89
C LEU A 187 1.09 -18.75 7.01
N ARG A 188 -0.12 -19.30 6.81
CA ARG A 188 -0.74 -20.21 7.77
C ARG A 188 0.20 -21.38 8.14
N ASP A 189 0.84 -21.97 7.14
CA ASP A 189 1.74 -23.09 7.34
C ASP A 189 3.05 -22.67 8.04
N GLN A 190 3.45 -21.39 7.93
CA GLN A 190 4.65 -20.86 8.59
C GLN A 190 4.45 -20.48 10.05
N ILE A 191 3.30 -19.90 10.41
CA ILE A 191 3.09 -19.37 11.77
C ILE A 191 2.09 -20.16 12.59
N GLY A 192 1.40 -21.12 11.97
CA GLY A 192 0.52 -22.08 12.65
C GLY A 192 -0.54 -21.39 13.55
N PRO A 193 -0.60 -21.75 14.83
CA PRO A 193 -1.62 -21.25 15.76
C PRO A 193 -1.59 -19.73 16.00
N ARG A 194 -0.52 -19.05 15.59
CA ARG A 194 -0.46 -17.58 15.65
C ARG A 194 -1.38 -16.91 14.62
N LEU A 195 -1.75 -17.60 13.54
CA LEU A 195 -2.73 -17.08 12.59
C LEU A 195 -4.13 -17.23 13.18
N ALA A 196 -4.68 -16.13 13.68
CA ALA A 196 -6.05 -16.09 14.20
C ALA A 196 -7.08 -16.17 13.10
N ASP A 197 -6.86 -15.46 11.98
CA ASP A 197 -7.69 -15.54 10.78
C ASP A 197 -6.92 -15.07 9.53
N HIS A 198 -7.48 -15.34 8.37
CA HIS A 198 -6.96 -14.89 7.09
C HIS A 198 -8.12 -14.58 6.13
N LEU A 199 -8.01 -13.45 5.43
CA LEU A 199 -9.09 -12.97 4.61
C LEU A 199 -8.62 -12.22 3.36
N ILE A 200 -9.53 -12.08 2.40
CA ILE A 200 -9.35 -11.22 1.23
C ILE A 200 -10.40 -10.12 1.25
N ILE A 201 -9.94 -8.86 1.16
CA ILE A 201 -10.81 -7.71 0.92
C ILE A 201 -11.08 -7.59 -0.57
N THR A 202 -12.36 -7.45 -0.94
CA THR A 202 -12.82 -7.43 -2.34
C THR A 202 -13.79 -6.28 -2.61
N THR A 203 -14.20 -6.16 -3.87
CA THR A 203 -15.29 -5.27 -4.33
C THR A 203 -16.60 -6.01 -4.52
N GLY A 204 -16.73 -7.26 -4.05
CA GLY A 204 -17.94 -8.07 -4.14
C GLY A 204 -19.11 -7.51 -3.32
N GLU A 205 -20.25 -8.19 -3.37
CA GLU A 205 -21.47 -7.78 -2.65
C GLU A 205 -21.67 -8.56 -1.34
N PHE A 206 -21.14 -9.80 -1.27
CA PHE A 206 -21.41 -10.71 -0.16
C PHE A 206 -20.12 -11.13 0.54
N ALA A 207 -20.18 -11.16 1.88
CA ALA A 207 -19.15 -11.79 2.68
C ALA A 207 -19.44 -13.30 2.81
N TYR A 208 -18.39 -14.11 2.65
CA TYR A 208 -18.50 -15.57 2.80
C TYR A 208 -17.17 -16.17 3.23
N ARG A 209 -17.20 -17.42 3.68
CA ARG A 209 -16.00 -18.20 3.95
C ARG A 209 -15.85 -19.31 2.93
N ARG A 210 -14.68 -19.38 2.33
CA ARG A 210 -14.30 -20.41 1.37
C ARG A 210 -14.18 -21.77 2.06
N PRO A 211 -14.28 -22.90 1.31
CA PRO A 211 -14.06 -24.25 1.88
C PRO A 211 -12.69 -24.44 2.53
N ASP A 212 -11.65 -23.70 2.09
CA ASP A 212 -10.30 -23.72 2.64
C ASP A 212 -10.14 -22.87 3.91
N GLY A 213 -11.23 -22.25 4.40
CA GLY A 213 -11.27 -21.48 5.63
C GLY A 213 -10.99 -19.99 5.46
N ILE A 214 -10.60 -19.51 4.26
CA ILE A 214 -10.32 -18.09 4.01
C ILE A 214 -11.64 -17.31 3.93
N ALA A 215 -11.72 -16.21 4.67
CA ALA A 215 -12.85 -15.29 4.54
C ALA A 215 -12.69 -14.39 3.32
N VAL A 216 -13.78 -14.14 2.62
CA VAL A 216 -13.87 -13.14 1.54
C VAL A 216 -14.82 -12.06 2.02
N VAL A 217 -14.34 -10.82 2.13
CA VAL A 217 -15.10 -9.73 2.74
C VAL A 217 -15.06 -8.51 1.82
N PRO A 218 -16.21 -8.06 1.32
CA PRO A 218 -16.26 -6.76 0.64
C PRO A 218 -15.80 -5.62 1.56
N LEU A 219 -15.01 -4.69 1.03
CA LEU A 219 -14.56 -3.52 1.82
C LEU A 219 -15.75 -2.76 2.43
N ALA A 220 -16.87 -2.68 1.71
CA ALA A 220 -18.08 -2.00 2.17
C ALA A 220 -18.75 -2.67 3.38
N LEU A 221 -18.41 -3.93 3.69
CA LEU A 221 -18.94 -4.70 4.82
C LEU A 221 -17.91 -4.84 5.95
N LEU A 222 -16.69 -4.30 5.76
CA LEU A 222 -15.67 -4.30 6.79
C LEU A 222 -16.00 -3.23 7.84
N GLY A 223 -15.95 -3.61 9.10
CA GLY A 223 -16.22 -2.73 10.23
C GLY A 223 -15.30 -3.02 11.41
N PRO A 224 -15.34 -2.17 12.46
CA PRO A 224 -14.56 -2.36 13.69
C PRO A 224 -15.01 -3.58 14.49
#